data_a8c55f240bed53bb4fb383dc7a8b003f
#
_entry.id   a8c55f240bed53bb4fb383dc7a8b003f
#
_cell.length_a   1.000
_cell.length_b   1.000
_cell.length_c   1.000
_cell.angle_alpha   90.00
_cell.angle_beta   90.00
_cell.angle_gamma   90.00
#
_symmetry.space_group_name_H-M   'P 1'
#
loop_
_entity.id
_entity.type
_entity.pdbx_description
1 polymer ?
#
loop_
_entity_poly.entity_id
_entity_poly.type
_entity_poly.pdbx_seq_one_letter_code
_entity_poly.pdbx_strand_id
1 'polypeptide(L)'
;MSSYRPLIAVAGYHLGPGRVTRWPDGGYGVPGPYIDALRRAGARTLIVSPGETNDPVEILEPFDGLVLIGGGDVDPARYGAEPDLEHNYGVEEDRDELEIGLLLAADELHMPTLAICRGMQVMNVAFGGTLHQHLPAMPGMLEHGVPVSDSVSTHDVKASPDGRLLASAGVDVLSCSSHHHQGVDRLGDRLAATGWSDDGLVEAIELQVEDPYTDTWMLGVQWHPEDTASTDRAQQALFDGLVLLAHWRGTRAKPGEGEGRGREYEIVDYDPAWPAMFEAEATAIHHALGDLAVRIDHVGSTSVPGLAAKPVIDIQVSVASLTPRAPIVDPLVTLGYRHAIDPIETEHELFSVGYEPDTPRKVHIHVCQVGSEWERRHLAFRDFLRNHDDAAAEYAALKRRLAGEHPRDIQAYVDAKTDFIRSIEAQG
;
A
#
# COMPACT_ATOMS: atom_id res chain seq x y z
N MET A 1 -3.88 -2.58 -20.55
CA MET A 1 -4.24 -2.90 -19.17
C MET A 1 -5.30 -3.97 -19.19
N SER A 2 -5.19 -4.98 -18.36
CA SER A 2 -6.43 -5.41 -17.75
C SER A 2 -7.08 -4.13 -17.23
N SER A 3 -8.30 -3.83 -17.66
CA SER A 3 -9.12 -2.74 -17.13
C SER A 3 -9.50 -3.00 -15.66
N TYR A 4 -8.74 -3.88 -14.98
CA TYR A 4 -9.00 -4.24 -13.61
C TYR A 4 -8.71 -3.04 -12.71
N ARG A 5 -9.76 -2.55 -12.10
CA ARG A 5 -9.72 -1.56 -11.05
C ARG A 5 -10.08 -2.27 -9.76
N PRO A 6 -9.24 -2.23 -8.73
CA PRO A 6 -9.51 -2.92 -7.49
C PRO A 6 -10.82 -2.44 -6.86
N LEU A 7 -11.52 -3.35 -6.20
CA LEU A 7 -12.75 -3.08 -5.50
C LEU A 7 -12.43 -2.94 -4.01
N ILE A 8 -12.65 -1.74 -3.46
CA ILE A 8 -12.37 -1.43 -2.07
C ILE A 8 -13.67 -1.42 -1.27
N ALA A 9 -13.70 -2.19 -0.18
CA ALA A 9 -14.72 -2.08 0.85
C ALA A 9 -14.47 -0.82 1.67
N VAL A 10 -15.49 0.00 1.88
CA VAL A 10 -15.43 1.17 2.74
C VAL A 10 -16.50 1.00 3.82
N ALA A 11 -16.09 0.82 5.08
CA ALA A 11 -17.02 0.71 6.18
C ALA A 11 -17.74 2.06 6.38
N GLY A 12 -19.06 2.03 6.28
CA GLY A 12 -19.90 3.21 6.45
C GLY A 12 -20.40 3.35 7.91
N TYR A 13 -21.17 4.41 8.16
CA TYR A 13 -21.78 4.68 9.45
C TYR A 13 -23.24 5.12 9.30
N HIS A 14 -23.97 5.16 10.41
CA HIS A 14 -25.36 5.60 10.43
C HIS A 14 -25.49 7.11 10.17
N LEU A 15 -26.38 7.44 9.27
CA LEU A 15 -26.88 8.80 9.06
C LEU A 15 -28.19 8.93 9.85
N GLY A 16 -28.15 9.64 10.96
CA GLY A 16 -29.32 9.82 11.82
C GLY A 16 -30.56 10.38 11.09
N PRO A 17 -31.75 10.24 11.69
CA PRO A 17 -33.00 10.77 11.15
C PRO A 17 -32.90 12.25 10.80
N GLY A 18 -33.38 12.63 9.61
CA GLY A 18 -33.38 14.03 9.14
C GLY A 18 -32.03 14.57 8.66
N ARG A 19 -30.94 13.79 8.74
CA ARG A 19 -29.62 14.18 8.21
C ARG A 19 -29.64 14.35 6.70
N VAL A 20 -30.44 13.56 6.01
CA VAL A 20 -30.69 13.67 4.57
C VAL A 20 -32.14 14.06 4.35
N THR A 21 -32.36 15.10 3.54
CA THR A 21 -33.73 15.58 3.23
C THR A 21 -34.59 14.44 2.64
N ARG A 22 -35.79 14.23 3.21
CA ARG A 22 -36.74 13.19 2.85
C ARG A 22 -36.37 11.75 3.27
N TRP A 23 -35.36 11.56 4.12
CA TRP A 23 -35.02 10.29 4.76
C TRP A 23 -35.41 10.35 6.25
N PRO A 24 -36.68 10.09 6.61
CA PRO A 24 -37.14 10.26 7.99
C PRO A 24 -36.49 9.27 8.95
N ASP A 25 -36.13 8.09 8.47
CA ASP A 25 -35.56 7.00 9.28
C ASP A 25 -34.03 6.97 9.26
N GLY A 26 -33.40 7.96 8.57
CA GLY A 26 -31.94 7.99 8.39
C GLY A 26 -31.47 7.08 7.26
N GLY A 27 -30.23 6.60 7.33
CA GLY A 27 -29.60 5.74 6.33
C GLY A 27 -28.15 5.45 6.66
N TYR A 28 -27.39 5.02 5.68
CA TYR A 28 -25.97 4.75 5.81
C TYR A 28 -25.17 5.60 4.81
N GLY A 29 -23.94 5.95 5.15
CA GLY A 29 -23.13 6.78 4.27
C GLY A 29 -21.66 6.78 4.59
N VAL A 30 -20.91 7.39 3.66
CA VAL A 30 -19.48 7.67 3.77
C VAL A 30 -19.26 9.10 3.26
N PRO A 31 -18.46 9.95 3.93
CA PRO A 31 -18.12 11.28 3.42
C PRO A 31 -17.43 11.23 2.06
N GLY A 32 -17.81 12.16 1.18
CA GLY A 32 -17.30 12.22 -0.20
C GLY A 32 -15.77 12.19 -0.34
N PRO A 33 -15.01 12.95 0.49
CA PRO A 33 -13.54 13.01 0.37
C PRO A 33 -12.82 11.65 0.39
N TYR A 34 -13.26 10.68 1.21
CA TYR A 34 -12.71 9.30 1.21
C TYR A 34 -12.89 8.62 -0.16
N ILE A 35 -14.12 8.69 -0.67
CA ILE A 35 -14.45 8.08 -1.96
C ILE A 35 -13.70 8.77 -3.11
N ASP A 36 -13.55 10.08 -3.04
CA ASP A 36 -12.85 10.84 -4.07
C ASP A 36 -11.34 10.59 -4.06
N ALA A 37 -10.72 10.43 -2.89
CA ALA A 37 -9.32 10.03 -2.76
C ALA A 37 -9.07 8.62 -3.35
N LEU A 38 -9.93 7.65 -3.03
CA LEU A 38 -9.87 6.29 -3.58
C LEU A 38 -10.09 6.27 -5.11
N ARG A 39 -11.00 7.10 -5.62
CA ARG A 39 -11.23 7.22 -7.07
C ARG A 39 -10.04 7.83 -7.81
N ARG A 40 -9.39 8.86 -7.23
CA ARG A 40 -8.15 9.42 -7.78
C ARG A 40 -7.05 8.38 -7.84
N ALA A 41 -6.93 7.51 -6.81
CA ALA A 41 -6.02 6.38 -6.79
C ALA A 41 -6.38 5.27 -7.81
N GLY A 42 -7.58 5.31 -8.42
CA GLY A 42 -8.01 4.36 -9.46
C GLY A 42 -8.89 3.22 -8.97
N ALA A 43 -9.38 3.22 -7.74
CA ALA A 43 -10.25 2.20 -7.19
C ALA A 43 -11.71 2.29 -7.67
N ARG A 44 -12.44 1.18 -7.52
CA ARG A 44 -13.90 1.12 -7.40
C ARG A 44 -14.22 0.97 -5.92
N THR A 45 -15.30 1.55 -5.45
CA THR A 45 -15.66 1.53 -4.03
C THR A 45 -17.07 1.02 -3.83
N LEU A 46 -17.29 0.21 -2.80
CA LEU A 46 -18.62 -0.11 -2.28
C LEU A 46 -18.64 0.13 -0.77
N ILE A 47 -19.77 0.61 -0.29
CA ILE A 47 -19.99 0.86 1.14
C ILE A 47 -20.52 -0.44 1.77
N VAL A 48 -19.89 -0.87 2.85
CA VAL A 48 -20.38 -1.90 3.75
C VAL A 48 -21.07 -1.19 4.93
N SER A 49 -22.35 -1.49 5.14
CA SER A 49 -23.15 -0.81 6.17
C SER A 49 -23.08 -1.53 7.52
N PRO A 50 -23.14 -0.81 8.65
CA PRO A 50 -23.35 -1.42 9.96
C PRO A 50 -24.60 -2.30 9.99
N GLY A 51 -24.63 -3.27 10.90
CA GLY A 51 -25.74 -4.20 11.06
C GLY A 51 -25.71 -5.41 10.11
N GLU A 52 -24.66 -5.59 9.30
CA GLU A 52 -24.47 -6.82 8.55
C GLU A 52 -24.22 -8.00 9.52
N THR A 53 -24.91 -9.12 9.25
CA THR A 53 -24.88 -10.32 10.11
C THR A 53 -24.15 -11.50 9.47
N ASN A 54 -23.64 -11.32 8.24
CA ASN A 54 -22.84 -12.33 7.57
C ASN A 54 -21.44 -12.43 8.18
N ASP A 55 -20.79 -13.56 7.95
CA ASP A 55 -19.39 -13.73 8.34
C ASP A 55 -18.53 -12.62 7.69
N PRO A 56 -17.70 -11.90 8.45
CA PRO A 56 -16.85 -10.85 7.91
C PRO A 56 -15.92 -11.32 6.79
N VAL A 57 -15.47 -12.57 6.80
CA VAL A 57 -14.69 -13.18 5.71
C VAL A 57 -15.53 -13.27 4.43
N GLU A 58 -16.79 -13.72 4.53
CA GLU A 58 -17.70 -13.78 3.38
C GLU A 58 -18.01 -12.39 2.84
N ILE A 59 -18.16 -11.39 3.73
CA ILE A 59 -18.38 -9.99 3.32
C ILE A 59 -17.18 -9.48 2.51
N LEU A 60 -15.94 -9.78 2.96
CA LEU A 60 -14.73 -9.27 2.32
C LEU A 60 -14.29 -10.07 1.08
N GLU A 61 -14.79 -11.29 0.87
CA GLU A 61 -14.39 -12.14 -0.26
C GLU A 61 -14.38 -11.44 -1.63
N PRO A 62 -15.40 -10.62 -2.01
CA PRO A 62 -15.42 -9.95 -3.30
C PRO A 62 -14.48 -8.74 -3.42
N PHE A 63 -13.89 -8.29 -2.31
CA PHE A 63 -13.08 -7.08 -2.26
C PHE A 63 -11.58 -7.37 -2.35
N ASP A 64 -10.83 -6.35 -2.75
CA ASP A 64 -9.39 -6.38 -2.90
C ASP A 64 -8.66 -5.58 -1.82
N GLY A 65 -9.38 -4.72 -1.10
CA GLY A 65 -8.87 -3.90 -0.02
C GLY A 65 -9.98 -3.35 0.87
N LEU A 66 -9.62 -2.89 2.07
CA LEU A 66 -10.51 -2.37 3.09
C LEU A 66 -10.10 -0.94 3.50
N VAL A 67 -11.09 -0.08 3.72
CA VAL A 67 -10.91 1.21 4.37
C VAL A 67 -11.87 1.32 5.55
N LEU A 68 -11.33 1.57 6.74
CA LEU A 68 -12.09 2.02 7.90
C LEU A 68 -11.96 3.55 8.01
N ILE A 69 -13.08 4.24 8.18
CA ILE A 69 -13.13 5.71 8.17
C ILE A 69 -13.34 6.30 9.56
N GLY A 70 -13.20 7.62 9.66
CA GLY A 70 -13.49 8.39 10.88
C GLY A 70 -14.94 8.28 11.33
N GLY A 71 -15.23 8.81 12.53
CA GLY A 71 -16.57 8.79 13.11
C GLY A 71 -16.61 9.04 14.61
N GLY A 72 -17.69 8.61 15.26
CA GLY A 72 -17.85 8.64 16.71
C GLY A 72 -16.92 7.67 17.43
N ASP A 73 -16.97 7.66 18.75
CA ASP A 73 -16.07 6.92 19.61
C ASP A 73 -16.29 5.40 19.52
N VAL A 74 -15.22 4.64 19.74
CA VAL A 74 -15.30 3.18 19.97
C VAL A 74 -15.85 2.95 21.37
N ASP A 75 -16.77 2.01 21.53
CA ASP A 75 -17.33 1.64 22.83
C ASP A 75 -16.21 1.25 23.80
N PRO A 76 -16.06 1.95 24.93
CA PRO A 76 -15.07 1.63 25.96
C PRO A 76 -15.10 0.19 26.45
N ALA A 77 -16.26 -0.46 26.42
CA ALA A 77 -16.39 -1.88 26.77
C ALA A 77 -15.56 -2.79 25.87
N ARG A 78 -15.28 -2.41 24.61
CA ARG A 78 -14.47 -3.19 23.67
C ARG A 78 -13.00 -3.30 24.07
N TYR A 79 -12.51 -2.35 24.89
CA TYR A 79 -11.13 -2.37 25.43
C TYR A 79 -11.08 -2.42 26.95
N GLY A 80 -12.19 -2.82 27.59
CA GLY A 80 -12.29 -3.08 29.03
C GLY A 80 -12.24 -1.84 29.92
N ALA A 81 -12.65 -0.68 29.41
CA ALA A 81 -12.73 0.56 30.16
C ALA A 81 -14.17 0.92 30.53
N GLU A 82 -14.34 1.67 31.64
CA GLU A 82 -15.62 2.29 31.95
C GLU A 82 -15.83 3.53 31.05
N PRO A 83 -17.04 3.79 30.56
CA PRO A 83 -17.29 4.89 29.66
C PRO A 83 -17.15 6.25 30.36
N ASP A 84 -16.44 7.19 29.72
CA ASP A 84 -16.45 8.60 30.09
C ASP A 84 -17.75 9.27 29.57
N LEU A 85 -18.79 9.25 30.42
CA LEU A 85 -20.12 9.72 30.06
C LEU A 85 -20.20 11.25 29.77
N GLU A 86 -19.17 11.99 30.13
CA GLU A 86 -19.11 13.43 29.87
C GLU A 86 -18.59 13.73 28.47
N HIS A 87 -17.68 12.91 27.95
CA HIS A 87 -16.94 13.21 26.73
C HIS A 87 -17.17 12.23 25.59
N ASN A 88 -17.60 10.99 25.88
CA ASN A 88 -17.90 10.01 24.80
C ASN A 88 -19.11 10.46 23.97
N TYR A 89 -19.01 10.30 22.66
CA TYR A 89 -20.09 10.60 21.73
C TYR A 89 -20.14 9.63 20.55
N GLY A 90 -21.34 9.44 20.00
CA GLY A 90 -21.53 8.72 18.73
C GLY A 90 -21.09 7.26 18.75
N VAL A 91 -21.13 6.60 19.92
CA VAL A 91 -20.87 5.17 20.06
C VAL A 91 -21.96 4.38 19.34
N GLU A 92 -21.58 3.50 18.44
CA GLU A 92 -22.46 2.63 17.64
C GLU A 92 -21.99 1.17 17.77
N GLU A 93 -22.69 0.37 18.59
CA GLU A 93 -22.27 -0.99 18.93
C GLU A 93 -22.19 -1.91 17.70
N ASP A 94 -23.16 -1.83 16.80
CA ASP A 94 -23.21 -2.61 15.56
C ASP A 94 -22.11 -2.21 14.56
N ARG A 95 -21.69 -0.95 14.58
CA ARG A 95 -20.55 -0.46 13.81
C ARG A 95 -19.23 -0.98 14.36
N ASP A 96 -19.07 -0.95 15.68
CA ASP A 96 -17.88 -1.51 16.36
C ASP A 96 -17.75 -3.00 16.04
N GLU A 97 -18.85 -3.76 16.16
CA GLU A 97 -18.86 -5.19 15.86
C GLU A 97 -18.47 -5.47 14.40
N LEU A 98 -19.07 -4.74 13.46
CA LEU A 98 -18.74 -4.88 12.04
C LEU A 98 -17.27 -4.55 11.76
N GLU A 99 -16.80 -3.36 12.18
CA GLU A 99 -15.46 -2.88 11.82
C GLU A 99 -14.34 -3.72 12.46
N ILE A 100 -14.50 -4.16 13.71
CA ILE A 100 -13.59 -5.10 14.38
C ILE A 100 -13.57 -6.43 13.61
N GLY A 101 -14.75 -6.97 13.27
CA GLY A 101 -14.87 -8.20 12.50
C GLY A 101 -14.23 -8.11 11.13
N LEU A 102 -14.48 -7.03 10.38
CA LEU A 102 -13.87 -6.79 9.06
C LEU A 102 -12.34 -6.68 9.15
N LEU A 103 -11.82 -6.03 10.19
CA LEU A 103 -10.38 -5.87 10.35
C LEU A 103 -9.68 -7.21 10.64
N LEU A 104 -10.25 -8.03 11.53
CA LEU A 104 -9.71 -9.36 11.82
C LEU A 104 -9.80 -10.29 10.60
N ALA A 105 -10.91 -10.22 9.84
CA ALA A 105 -11.04 -10.96 8.59
C ALA A 105 -10.06 -10.46 7.51
N ALA A 106 -9.78 -9.16 7.46
CA ALA A 106 -8.79 -8.59 6.55
C ALA A 106 -7.36 -9.08 6.88
N ASP A 107 -7.03 -9.26 8.18
CA ASP A 107 -5.77 -9.87 8.61
C ASP A 107 -5.70 -11.34 8.15
N GLU A 108 -6.73 -12.14 8.40
CA GLU A 108 -6.81 -13.54 7.96
C GLU A 108 -6.69 -13.68 6.42
N LEU A 109 -7.32 -12.78 5.69
CA LEU A 109 -7.31 -12.76 4.22
C LEU A 109 -6.07 -12.09 3.61
N HIS A 110 -5.13 -11.61 4.41
CA HIS A 110 -4.00 -10.78 3.97
C HIS A 110 -4.44 -9.63 3.06
N MET A 111 -5.50 -8.92 3.47
CA MET A 111 -6.12 -7.85 2.68
C MET A 111 -5.52 -6.49 3.04
N PRO A 112 -5.01 -5.73 2.06
CA PRO A 112 -4.53 -4.38 2.30
C PRO A 112 -5.62 -3.51 2.95
N THR A 113 -5.25 -2.85 4.06
CA THR A 113 -6.20 -2.08 4.87
C THR A 113 -5.63 -0.72 5.25
N LEU A 114 -6.40 0.35 5.01
CA LEU A 114 -6.13 1.69 5.51
C LEU A 114 -7.20 2.07 6.53
N ALA A 115 -6.76 2.36 7.76
CA ALA A 115 -7.62 2.68 8.88
C ALA A 115 -7.40 4.15 9.31
N ILE A 116 -8.44 4.99 9.19
CA ILE A 116 -8.34 6.45 9.33
C ILE A 116 -9.09 6.92 10.57
N CYS A 117 -8.44 7.70 11.43
CA CYS A 117 -8.95 8.31 12.65
C CYS A 117 -9.60 7.26 13.57
N ARG A 118 -10.92 7.21 13.67
CA ARG A 118 -11.63 6.13 14.38
C ARG A 118 -11.21 4.76 13.88
N GLY A 119 -11.01 4.59 12.57
CA GLY A 119 -10.54 3.33 11.99
C GLY A 119 -9.21 2.86 12.59
N MET A 120 -8.25 3.76 12.83
CA MET A 120 -7.00 3.45 13.54
C MET A 120 -7.25 3.02 15.00
N GLN A 121 -8.19 3.68 15.67
CA GLN A 121 -8.58 3.33 17.04
C GLN A 121 -9.21 1.93 17.10
N VAL A 122 -10.12 1.62 16.16
CA VAL A 122 -10.68 0.27 15.98
C VAL A 122 -9.57 -0.75 15.73
N MET A 123 -8.59 -0.42 14.88
CA MET A 123 -7.44 -1.28 14.62
C MET A 123 -6.66 -1.56 15.92
N ASN A 124 -6.39 -0.55 16.72
CA ASN A 124 -5.70 -0.74 17.99
C ASN A 124 -6.50 -1.65 18.95
N VAL A 125 -7.81 -1.41 19.07
CA VAL A 125 -8.72 -2.18 19.94
C VAL A 125 -8.88 -3.62 19.45
N ALA A 126 -9.02 -3.87 18.16
CA ALA A 126 -9.15 -5.19 17.57
C ALA A 126 -7.94 -6.09 17.86
N PHE A 127 -6.75 -5.51 17.96
CA PHE A 127 -5.52 -6.20 18.37
C PHE A 127 -5.25 -6.13 19.89
N GLY A 128 -6.26 -5.77 20.70
CA GLY A 128 -6.19 -5.81 22.18
C GLY A 128 -5.58 -4.57 22.82
N GLY A 129 -5.42 -3.47 22.11
CA GLY A 129 -4.97 -2.19 22.64
C GLY A 129 -6.05 -1.42 23.41
N THR A 130 -5.67 -0.27 23.99
CA THR A 130 -6.57 0.62 24.73
C THR A 130 -6.48 2.05 24.22
N LEU A 131 -7.46 2.89 24.56
CA LEU A 131 -7.57 4.27 24.11
C LEU A 131 -7.63 5.24 25.30
N HIS A 132 -6.99 6.41 25.14
CA HIS A 132 -7.33 7.59 25.91
C HIS A 132 -8.68 8.12 25.44
N GLN A 133 -9.67 8.17 26.33
CA GLN A 133 -11.03 8.57 25.98
C GLN A 133 -11.18 10.07 25.75
N HIS A 134 -10.29 10.91 26.34
CA HIS A 134 -10.37 12.36 26.20
C HIS A 134 -9.00 13.04 26.36
N LEU A 135 -8.30 13.26 25.27
CA LEU A 135 -6.97 13.89 25.21
C LEU A 135 -6.94 15.32 25.80
N PRO A 136 -7.96 16.20 25.56
CA PRO A 136 -7.95 17.56 26.11
C PRO A 136 -7.83 17.64 27.62
N ALA A 137 -8.21 16.61 28.37
CA ALA A 137 -8.02 16.51 29.80
C ALA A 137 -6.58 16.16 30.23
N MET A 138 -5.73 15.76 29.31
CA MET A 138 -4.36 15.31 29.58
C MET A 138 -3.38 16.48 29.51
N PRO A 139 -2.55 16.70 30.55
CA PRO A 139 -1.58 17.80 30.54
C PRO A 139 -0.53 17.64 29.45
N GLY A 140 -0.33 18.69 28.66
CA GLY A 140 0.74 18.76 27.67
C GLY A 140 0.36 18.27 26.27
N MET A 141 -0.88 17.80 26.06
CA MET A 141 -1.38 17.46 24.73
C MET A 141 -1.58 18.72 23.88
N LEU A 142 -1.30 18.60 22.59
CA LEU A 142 -1.63 19.60 21.57
C LEU A 142 -3.15 19.65 21.35
N GLU A 143 -3.61 20.68 20.64
CA GLU A 143 -4.97 20.67 20.11
C GLU A 143 -5.05 19.74 18.88
N HIS A 144 -5.63 18.54 19.08
CA HIS A 144 -5.92 17.60 18.01
C HIS A 144 -7.27 17.85 17.32
N GLY A 145 -7.85 19.01 17.56
CA GLY A 145 -9.19 19.40 17.10
C GLY A 145 -10.30 18.83 17.97
N VAL A 146 -11.53 19.24 17.67
CA VAL A 146 -12.74 18.73 18.32
C VAL A 146 -13.74 18.32 17.23
N PRO A 147 -14.09 17.04 17.14
CA PRO A 147 -14.93 16.52 16.05
C PRO A 147 -16.33 17.16 15.95
N VAL A 148 -16.80 17.77 17.02
CA VAL A 148 -18.16 18.35 17.13
C VAL A 148 -18.19 19.87 16.88
N SER A 149 -17.02 20.51 16.79
CA SER A 149 -16.88 21.92 16.42
C SER A 149 -16.32 22.01 15.01
N ASP A 150 -16.66 23.06 14.25
CA ASP A 150 -16.06 23.35 12.94
C ASP A 150 -14.55 23.69 13.01
N SER A 151 -13.87 23.35 14.13
CA SER A 151 -12.45 23.61 14.33
C SER A 151 -11.61 22.38 13.90
N VAL A 152 -11.00 22.50 12.74
CA VAL A 152 -9.91 21.63 12.29
C VAL A 152 -8.61 22.21 12.84
N SER A 153 -7.82 21.39 13.52
CA SER A 153 -6.45 21.75 13.86
C SER A 153 -5.47 21.14 12.84
N THR A 154 -4.31 21.74 12.75
CA THR A 154 -3.23 21.22 11.91
C THR A 154 -1.99 21.06 12.77
N HIS A 155 -1.40 19.89 12.75
CA HIS A 155 -0.12 19.60 13.41
C HIS A 155 0.75 18.71 12.53
N ASP A 156 2.04 18.65 12.86
CA ASP A 156 2.99 17.81 12.15
C ASP A 156 3.04 16.43 12.79
N VAL A 157 3.18 15.40 11.94
CA VAL A 157 3.43 14.01 12.32
C VAL A 157 4.77 13.58 11.75
N LYS A 158 5.65 13.09 12.62
CA LYS A 158 6.97 12.56 12.28
C LYS A 158 6.87 11.07 12.04
N ALA A 159 7.21 10.63 10.83
CA ALA A 159 7.20 9.22 10.44
C ALA A 159 8.51 8.52 10.87
N SER A 160 8.39 7.26 11.28
CA SER A 160 9.55 6.38 11.51
C SER A 160 10.32 6.13 10.22
N PRO A 161 11.67 6.13 10.25
CA PRO A 161 12.49 5.88 9.06
C PRO A 161 12.21 4.55 8.35
N ASP A 162 11.83 3.53 9.12
CA ASP A 162 11.64 2.17 8.63
C ASP A 162 10.14 1.79 8.52
N GLY A 163 9.22 2.78 8.67
CA GLY A 163 7.78 2.55 8.68
C GLY A 163 7.14 2.61 7.29
N ARG A 164 6.03 1.88 7.13
CA ARG A 164 5.16 1.94 5.95
C ARG A 164 4.57 3.33 5.73
N LEU A 165 4.39 4.10 6.81
CA LEU A 165 3.95 5.48 6.71
C LEU A 165 4.91 6.31 5.86
N LEU A 166 6.21 6.28 6.20
CA LEU A 166 7.24 6.97 5.40
C LEU A 166 7.32 6.40 3.98
N ALA A 167 7.31 5.06 3.86
CA ALA A 167 7.34 4.39 2.57
C ALA A 167 6.19 4.83 1.66
N SER A 168 4.98 4.97 2.20
CA SER A 168 3.80 5.41 1.44
C SER A 168 3.80 6.90 1.17
N ALA A 169 3.99 7.74 2.20
CA ALA A 169 3.88 9.20 2.08
C ALA A 169 5.04 9.84 1.32
N GLY A 170 6.24 9.25 1.40
CA GLY A 170 7.45 9.75 0.75
C GLY A 170 8.11 10.94 1.43
N VAL A 171 7.63 11.34 2.60
CA VAL A 171 8.16 12.43 3.43
C VAL A 171 8.23 12.01 4.89
N ASP A 172 9.22 12.48 5.60
CA ASP A 172 9.48 12.17 7.02
C ASP A 172 8.63 12.98 8.00
N VAL A 173 8.07 14.10 7.53
CA VAL A 173 7.15 14.94 8.30
C VAL A 173 5.93 15.25 7.43
N LEU A 174 4.74 14.95 7.95
CA LEU A 174 3.47 15.23 7.31
C LEU A 174 2.75 16.34 8.07
N SER A 175 2.21 17.33 7.36
CA SER A 175 1.28 18.31 7.93
C SER A 175 -0.13 17.73 7.85
N CYS A 176 -0.77 17.51 8.99
CA CYS A 176 -1.95 16.67 9.11
C CYS A 176 -3.17 17.47 9.53
N SER A 177 -4.30 17.26 8.82
CA SER A 177 -5.62 17.77 9.26
C SER A 177 -6.15 16.88 10.37
N SER A 178 -6.40 17.44 11.54
CA SER A 178 -6.72 16.70 12.75
C SER A 178 -8.01 17.18 13.39
N HIS A 179 -8.90 16.25 13.74
CA HIS A 179 -10.12 16.53 14.51
C HIS A 179 -10.56 15.28 15.29
N HIS A 180 -9.76 14.92 16.31
CA HIS A 180 -10.06 13.82 17.23
C HIS A 180 -9.77 14.23 18.66
N HIS A 181 -10.49 13.62 19.62
CA HIS A 181 -10.27 13.81 21.03
C HIS A 181 -9.85 12.56 21.77
N GLN A 182 -9.86 11.43 21.07
CA GLN A 182 -9.35 10.15 21.54
C GLN A 182 -8.05 9.80 20.82
N GLY A 183 -7.23 8.94 21.43
CA GLY A 183 -5.98 8.47 20.85
C GLY A 183 -5.52 7.18 21.50
N VAL A 184 -4.47 6.56 20.94
CA VAL A 184 -3.90 5.32 21.47
C VAL A 184 -3.28 5.55 22.84
N ASP A 185 -3.69 4.74 23.83
CA ASP A 185 -3.09 4.65 25.17
C ASP A 185 -2.06 3.51 25.18
N ARG A 186 -2.49 2.27 25.02
CA ARG A 186 -1.62 1.09 24.92
C ARG A 186 -1.82 0.44 23.54
N LEU A 187 -0.70 0.20 22.87
CA LEU A 187 -0.72 -0.51 21.59
C LEU A 187 -1.24 -1.94 21.73
N GLY A 188 -2.01 -2.37 20.75
CA GLY A 188 -2.44 -3.74 20.58
C GLY A 188 -1.28 -4.68 20.22
N ASP A 189 -1.50 -5.97 20.40
CA ASP A 189 -0.54 -7.00 20.03
C ASP A 189 -0.27 -6.98 18.52
N ARG A 190 0.97 -7.24 18.12
CA ARG A 190 1.41 -7.18 16.71
C ARG A 190 1.35 -5.80 16.06
N LEU A 191 1.09 -4.73 16.80
CA LEU A 191 1.12 -3.37 16.26
C LEU A 191 2.43 -2.65 16.63
N ALA A 192 2.91 -1.81 15.72
CA ALA A 192 4.00 -0.87 15.96
C ALA A 192 3.52 0.57 15.74
N ALA A 193 3.94 1.47 16.61
CA ALA A 193 3.81 2.90 16.35
C ALA A 193 4.87 3.34 15.36
N THR A 194 4.46 4.06 14.32
CA THR A 194 5.34 4.50 13.21
C THR A 194 5.16 5.97 12.85
N GLY A 195 4.32 6.70 13.58
CA GLY A 195 4.16 8.14 13.47
C GLY A 195 3.78 8.78 14.80
N TRP A 196 4.32 9.97 15.09
CA TRP A 196 4.07 10.71 16.33
C TRP A 196 3.93 12.22 16.08
N SER A 197 3.01 12.85 16.79
CA SER A 197 2.95 14.30 16.94
C SER A 197 4.01 14.82 17.92
N ASP A 198 4.20 16.14 17.97
CA ASP A 198 5.24 16.77 18.81
C ASP A 198 5.00 16.60 20.32
N ASP A 199 3.77 16.33 20.75
CA ASP A 199 3.42 16.00 22.14
C ASP A 199 3.65 14.54 22.51
N GLY A 200 4.07 13.72 21.52
CA GLY A 200 4.37 12.31 21.68
C GLY A 200 3.18 11.37 21.54
N LEU A 201 2.00 11.89 21.17
CA LEU A 201 0.85 11.03 20.87
C LEU A 201 1.17 10.17 19.64
N VAL A 202 0.73 8.91 19.69
CA VAL A 202 0.84 7.99 18.55
C VAL A 202 -0.20 8.38 17.50
N GLU A 203 0.28 8.76 16.33
CA GLU A 203 -0.51 9.23 15.19
C GLU A 203 -0.56 8.24 14.03
N ALA A 204 0.35 7.26 14.01
CA ALA A 204 0.28 6.16 13.06
C ALA A 204 0.70 4.84 13.68
N ILE A 205 0.00 3.78 13.29
CA ILE A 205 0.28 2.40 13.69
C ILE A 205 0.28 1.48 12.48
N GLU A 206 1.06 0.42 12.57
CA GLU A 206 1.20 -0.58 11.51
C GLU A 206 1.14 -1.98 12.08
N LEU A 207 0.58 -2.92 11.33
CA LEU A 207 0.65 -4.32 11.67
C LEU A 207 2.08 -4.83 11.46
N GLN A 208 2.70 -5.37 12.52
CA GLN A 208 3.98 -6.07 12.43
C GLN A 208 3.77 -7.49 11.93
N VAL A 209 4.60 -7.93 11.02
CA VAL A 209 4.60 -9.28 10.47
C VAL A 209 5.99 -9.89 10.58
N GLU A 210 6.04 -11.18 10.85
CA GLU A 210 7.30 -11.92 10.98
C GLU A 210 7.89 -12.33 9.62
N ASP A 211 7.03 -12.48 8.60
CA ASP A 211 7.43 -12.88 7.24
C ASP A 211 6.97 -11.84 6.22
N PRO A 212 7.88 -11.09 5.61
CA PRO A 212 7.55 -10.07 4.62
C PRO A 212 6.87 -10.62 3.35
N TYR A 213 6.92 -11.93 3.10
CA TYR A 213 6.27 -12.56 1.95
C TYR A 213 4.80 -12.95 2.20
N THR A 214 4.40 -13.05 3.47
CA THR A 214 3.00 -13.28 3.88
C THR A 214 2.39 -12.01 4.48
N ASP A 215 3.00 -10.87 4.24
CA ASP A 215 2.71 -9.60 4.89
C ASP A 215 1.31 -9.07 4.55
N THR A 216 0.53 -8.84 5.60
CA THR A 216 -0.70 -8.06 5.51
C THR A 216 -0.37 -6.59 5.68
N TRP A 217 -0.50 -5.80 4.61
CA TRP A 217 -0.33 -4.36 4.72
C TRP A 217 -1.54 -3.75 5.43
N MET A 218 -1.35 -3.35 6.68
CA MET A 218 -2.31 -2.56 7.44
C MET A 218 -1.61 -1.33 7.99
N LEU A 219 -2.16 -0.16 7.65
CA LEU A 219 -1.70 1.15 8.11
C LEU A 219 -2.89 1.88 8.76
N GLY A 220 -2.72 2.27 10.01
CA GLY A 220 -3.64 3.16 10.72
C GLY A 220 -3.04 4.56 10.85
N VAL A 221 -3.83 5.60 10.57
CA VAL A 221 -3.45 7.01 10.76
C VAL A 221 -4.54 7.72 11.57
N GLN A 222 -4.14 8.56 12.53
CA GLN A 222 -5.09 9.21 13.45
C GLN A 222 -5.71 10.47 12.87
N TRP A 223 -5.02 11.15 11.98
CA TRP A 223 -5.50 12.34 11.27
C TRP A 223 -6.40 12.00 10.07
N HIS A 224 -6.84 13.03 9.33
CA HIS A 224 -7.73 12.90 8.18
C HIS A 224 -7.01 13.22 6.85
N PRO A 225 -6.31 12.25 6.24
CA PRO A 225 -5.62 12.46 4.96
C PRO A 225 -6.58 12.82 3.83
N GLU A 226 -7.84 12.37 3.88
CA GLU A 226 -8.86 12.65 2.87
C GLU A 226 -9.18 14.14 2.72
N ASP A 227 -9.04 14.92 3.80
CA ASP A 227 -9.34 16.36 3.79
C ASP A 227 -8.42 17.12 2.84
N THR A 228 -7.15 16.73 2.78
CA THR A 228 -6.11 17.42 2.02
C THR A 228 -5.57 16.62 0.83
N ALA A 229 -5.94 15.37 0.66
CA ALA A 229 -5.47 14.49 -0.42
C ALA A 229 -5.66 15.06 -1.85
N SER A 230 -6.60 16.01 -2.05
CA SER A 230 -6.80 16.66 -3.35
C SER A 230 -5.70 17.66 -3.71
N THR A 231 -4.97 18.17 -2.73
CA THR A 231 -3.95 19.23 -2.86
C THR A 231 -2.59 18.84 -2.30
N ASP A 232 -2.55 17.84 -1.42
CA ASP A 232 -1.34 17.33 -0.81
C ASP A 232 -1.04 15.92 -1.33
N ARG A 233 0.10 15.79 -2.01
CA ARG A 233 0.52 14.52 -2.62
C ARG A 233 0.89 13.46 -1.59
N ALA A 234 1.45 13.83 -0.45
CA ALA A 234 1.81 12.89 0.60
C ALA A 234 0.56 12.26 1.22
N GLN A 235 -0.51 13.04 1.41
CA GLN A 235 -1.79 12.56 1.89
C GLN A 235 -2.49 11.65 0.85
N GLN A 236 -2.47 12.02 -0.44
CA GLN A 236 -3.01 11.18 -1.51
C GLN A 236 -2.25 9.85 -1.64
N ALA A 237 -0.94 9.86 -1.40
CA ALA A 237 -0.08 8.69 -1.55
C ALA A 237 -0.45 7.53 -0.60
N LEU A 238 -1.09 7.79 0.53
CA LEU A 238 -1.62 6.75 1.42
C LEU A 238 -2.73 5.93 0.73
N PHE A 239 -3.61 6.61 0.01
CA PHE A 239 -4.67 5.95 -0.79
C PHE A 239 -4.09 5.27 -2.02
N ASP A 240 -3.09 5.87 -2.66
CA ASP A 240 -2.42 5.27 -3.83
C ASP A 240 -1.71 3.97 -3.45
N GLY A 241 -1.06 3.91 -2.29
CA GLY A 241 -0.41 2.72 -1.74
C GLY A 241 -1.41 1.59 -1.49
N LEU A 242 -2.51 1.87 -0.79
CA LEU A 242 -3.60 0.91 -0.58
C LEU A 242 -4.11 0.35 -1.92
N VAL A 243 -4.43 1.24 -2.87
CA VAL A 243 -5.05 0.84 -4.15
C VAL A 243 -4.09 0.04 -5.02
N LEU A 244 -2.80 0.34 -4.97
CA LEU A 244 -1.75 -0.44 -5.65
C LEU A 244 -1.72 -1.88 -5.13
N LEU A 245 -1.68 -2.06 -3.81
CA LEU A 245 -1.65 -3.39 -3.18
C LEU A 245 -2.95 -4.16 -3.42
N ALA A 246 -4.09 -3.46 -3.33
CA ALA A 246 -5.39 -4.04 -3.69
C ALA A 246 -5.45 -4.45 -5.16
N HIS A 247 -4.82 -3.70 -6.07
CA HIS A 247 -4.70 -4.10 -7.47
C HIS A 247 -3.89 -5.40 -7.62
N TRP A 248 -2.77 -5.52 -6.93
CA TRP A 248 -1.97 -6.74 -6.95
C TRP A 248 -2.75 -7.93 -6.38
N ARG A 249 -3.43 -7.75 -5.23
CA ARG A 249 -4.30 -8.77 -4.65
C ARG A 249 -5.39 -9.21 -5.63
N GLY A 250 -6.12 -8.29 -6.23
CA GLY A 250 -7.24 -8.59 -7.13
C GLY A 250 -6.83 -9.15 -8.51
N THR A 251 -5.54 -9.04 -8.86
CA THR A 251 -4.98 -9.65 -10.07
C THR A 251 -4.32 -11.00 -9.79
N ARG A 252 -4.19 -11.42 -8.53
CA ARG A 252 -3.75 -12.77 -8.13
C ARG A 252 -4.90 -13.77 -8.30
N ALA A 253 -4.57 -15.04 -8.60
CA ALA A 253 -5.54 -16.12 -8.50
C ALA A 253 -5.91 -16.34 -7.03
N LYS A 254 -7.21 -16.30 -6.71
CA LYS A 254 -7.66 -16.67 -5.37
C LYS A 254 -7.54 -18.19 -5.21
N PRO A 255 -7.09 -18.71 -4.04
CA PRO A 255 -7.06 -20.14 -3.78
C PRO A 255 -8.46 -20.75 -4.01
N GLY A 256 -8.59 -21.68 -4.98
CA GLY A 256 -9.86 -22.36 -5.30
C GLY A 256 -10.64 -21.81 -6.51
N GLU A 257 -10.34 -20.64 -7.04
CA GLU A 257 -10.91 -20.15 -8.29
C GLU A 257 -10.02 -20.56 -9.47
N GLY A 258 -10.46 -21.51 -10.27
CA GLY A 258 -9.69 -22.11 -11.37
C GLY A 258 -9.40 -21.22 -12.58
N GLU A 259 -9.75 -19.92 -12.54
CA GLU A 259 -9.41 -18.93 -13.55
C GLU A 259 -9.11 -17.58 -12.88
N GLY A 260 -7.82 -17.34 -12.61
CA GLY A 260 -7.34 -16.05 -12.09
C GLY A 260 -7.77 -14.87 -12.98
N ARG A 261 -8.15 -13.76 -12.35
CA ARG A 261 -8.54 -12.50 -13.03
C ARG A 261 -7.34 -11.79 -13.68
N GLY A 262 -6.12 -12.35 -13.54
CA GLY A 262 -4.89 -11.82 -14.10
C GLY A 262 -4.77 -11.98 -15.62
N ARG A 263 -3.98 -11.10 -16.22
CA ARG A 263 -3.60 -11.22 -17.64
C ARG A 263 -2.66 -12.39 -17.81
N GLU A 264 -2.90 -13.24 -18.84
CA GLU A 264 -1.89 -14.21 -19.27
C GLU A 264 -0.60 -13.47 -19.61
N TYR A 265 0.52 -13.95 -19.08
CA TYR A 265 1.84 -13.45 -19.43
C TYR A 265 2.58 -14.50 -20.24
N GLU A 266 3.23 -14.04 -21.30
CA GLU A 266 3.95 -14.89 -22.23
C GLU A 266 5.47 -14.81 -21.96
N ILE A 267 6.13 -15.96 -21.94
CA ILE A 267 7.59 -16.03 -21.98
C ILE A 267 7.98 -16.22 -23.45
N VAL A 268 8.53 -15.17 -24.02
CA VAL A 268 8.97 -15.16 -25.41
C VAL A 268 10.46 -15.48 -25.51
N ASP A 269 10.91 -15.91 -26.70
CA ASP A 269 12.34 -16.07 -26.99
C ASP A 269 13.05 -14.71 -26.92
N TYR A 270 14.36 -14.74 -26.72
CA TYR A 270 15.16 -13.52 -26.64
C TYR A 270 14.99 -12.66 -27.89
N ASP A 271 14.66 -11.40 -27.68
CA ASP A 271 14.57 -10.40 -28.75
C ASP A 271 15.85 -9.56 -28.77
N PRO A 272 16.65 -9.60 -29.87
CA PRO A 272 17.86 -8.82 -30.00
C PRO A 272 17.62 -7.29 -30.01
N ALA A 273 16.37 -6.83 -30.06
CA ALA A 273 16.03 -5.41 -29.92
C ALA A 273 16.03 -4.92 -28.45
N TRP A 274 15.94 -5.81 -27.45
CA TRP A 274 15.88 -5.40 -26.03
C TRP A 274 17.06 -4.52 -25.57
N PRO A 275 18.33 -4.78 -25.95
CA PRO A 275 19.42 -3.86 -25.61
C PRO A 275 19.21 -2.45 -26.15
N ALA A 276 18.76 -2.31 -27.39
CA ALA A 276 18.51 -1.00 -28.01
C ALA A 276 17.31 -0.27 -27.33
N MET A 277 16.30 -1.03 -26.92
CA MET A 277 15.17 -0.49 -26.13
C MET A 277 15.66 0.03 -24.78
N PHE A 278 16.51 -0.74 -24.08
CA PHE A 278 17.14 -0.28 -22.83
C PHE A 278 17.94 1.01 -23.03
N GLU A 279 18.80 1.08 -24.04
CA GLU A 279 19.64 2.26 -24.28
C GLU A 279 18.81 3.53 -24.53
N ALA A 280 17.69 3.42 -25.24
CA ALA A 280 16.78 4.53 -25.46
C ALA A 280 16.16 5.03 -24.14
N GLU A 281 15.72 4.10 -23.28
CA GLU A 281 15.16 4.43 -21.97
C GLU A 281 16.22 4.99 -21.02
N ALA A 282 17.40 4.36 -20.95
CA ALA A 282 18.51 4.80 -20.12
C ALA A 282 18.95 6.24 -20.48
N THR A 283 18.97 6.57 -21.77
CA THR A 283 19.28 7.93 -22.25
C THR A 283 18.24 8.94 -21.74
N ALA A 284 16.95 8.62 -21.84
CA ALA A 284 15.88 9.51 -21.39
C ALA A 284 15.92 9.69 -19.85
N ILE A 285 16.14 8.60 -19.10
CA ILE A 285 16.27 8.61 -17.64
C ILE A 285 17.47 9.46 -17.22
N HIS A 286 18.63 9.23 -17.85
CA HIS A 286 19.84 10.00 -17.54
C HIS A 286 19.66 11.49 -17.83
N HIS A 287 18.96 11.83 -18.91
CA HIS A 287 18.66 13.24 -19.22
C HIS A 287 17.72 13.89 -18.20
N ALA A 288 16.79 13.14 -17.65
CA ALA A 288 15.83 13.63 -16.65
C ALA A 288 16.44 13.76 -15.25
N LEU A 289 17.26 12.80 -14.83
CA LEU A 289 17.84 12.75 -13.48
C LEU A 289 19.22 13.45 -13.39
N GLY A 290 19.93 13.62 -14.52
CA GLY A 290 21.26 14.19 -14.53
C GLY A 290 22.23 13.45 -13.61
N ASP A 291 22.97 14.22 -12.81
CA ASP A 291 23.99 13.71 -11.86
C ASP A 291 23.39 12.91 -10.68
N LEU A 292 22.07 12.91 -10.49
CA LEU A 292 21.41 12.07 -9.49
C LEU A 292 21.52 10.58 -9.86
N ALA A 293 21.48 10.25 -11.16
CA ALA A 293 21.67 8.88 -11.64
C ALA A 293 23.17 8.56 -11.71
N VAL A 294 23.71 7.99 -10.64
CA VAL A 294 25.14 7.57 -10.56
C VAL A 294 25.43 6.45 -11.57
N ARG A 295 24.47 5.54 -11.77
CA ARG A 295 24.58 4.44 -12.71
C ARG A 295 23.18 4.01 -13.19
N ILE A 296 23.10 3.58 -14.45
CA ILE A 296 21.87 3.00 -15.04
C ILE A 296 22.24 1.68 -15.68
N ASP A 297 21.62 0.60 -15.25
CA ASP A 297 21.93 -0.76 -15.69
C ASP A 297 20.71 -1.46 -16.28
N HIS A 298 20.91 -2.20 -17.36
CA HIS A 298 19.93 -3.19 -17.84
C HIS A 298 20.01 -4.41 -16.92
N VAL A 299 18.93 -4.68 -16.20
CA VAL A 299 18.81 -5.82 -15.28
C VAL A 299 17.69 -6.76 -15.71
N GLY A 300 17.38 -7.76 -14.90
CA GLY A 300 16.34 -8.73 -15.21
C GLY A 300 16.66 -9.63 -16.41
N SER A 301 15.69 -10.44 -16.79
CA SER A 301 15.90 -11.51 -17.79
C SER A 301 16.15 -10.99 -19.21
N THR A 302 15.59 -9.84 -19.58
CA THR A 302 15.79 -9.24 -20.91
C THR A 302 17.20 -8.72 -21.14
N SER A 303 17.96 -8.53 -20.04
CA SER A 303 19.35 -8.10 -20.09
C SER A 303 20.35 -9.21 -20.42
N VAL A 304 19.93 -10.50 -20.37
CA VAL A 304 20.78 -11.66 -20.59
C VAL A 304 20.61 -12.15 -22.04
N PRO A 305 21.65 -12.08 -22.88
CA PRO A 305 21.56 -12.52 -24.28
C PRO A 305 21.10 -13.99 -24.41
N GLY A 306 20.15 -14.23 -25.29
CA GLY A 306 19.62 -15.59 -25.55
C GLY A 306 18.60 -16.09 -24.51
N LEU A 307 18.36 -15.38 -23.40
CA LEU A 307 17.46 -15.82 -22.33
C LEU A 307 16.00 -15.46 -22.66
N ALA A 308 15.14 -16.47 -22.74
CA ALA A 308 13.71 -16.27 -22.87
C ALA A 308 13.13 -15.52 -21.66
N ALA A 309 12.26 -14.54 -21.89
CA ALA A 309 11.75 -13.66 -20.85
C ALA A 309 10.33 -13.16 -21.15
N LYS A 310 9.68 -12.56 -20.14
CA LYS A 310 8.59 -11.60 -20.39
C LYS A 310 9.18 -10.41 -21.15
N PRO A 311 8.50 -9.86 -22.17
CA PRO A 311 9.01 -8.71 -22.93
C PRO A 311 8.87 -7.39 -22.14
N VAL A 312 9.58 -7.28 -21.03
CA VAL A 312 9.65 -6.11 -20.16
C VAL A 312 11.12 -5.74 -19.97
N ILE A 313 11.43 -4.47 -20.17
CA ILE A 313 12.79 -3.96 -19.94
C ILE A 313 12.91 -3.55 -18.48
N ASP A 314 13.68 -4.29 -17.70
CA ASP A 314 13.96 -3.98 -16.32
C ASP A 314 15.23 -3.11 -16.23
N ILE A 315 15.10 -1.92 -15.68
CA ILE A 315 16.17 -0.92 -15.54
C ILE A 315 16.45 -0.67 -14.07
N GLN A 316 17.70 -0.78 -13.68
CA GLN A 316 18.16 -0.35 -12.36
C GLN A 316 18.83 1.00 -12.47
N VAL A 317 18.38 1.97 -11.66
CA VAL A 317 18.99 3.29 -11.52
C VAL A 317 19.57 3.40 -10.12
N SER A 318 20.88 3.51 -10.02
CA SER A 318 21.57 3.66 -8.73
C SER A 318 21.78 5.14 -8.43
N VAL A 319 21.32 5.58 -7.25
CA VAL A 319 21.42 6.97 -6.76
C VAL A 319 22.23 7.02 -5.45
N ALA A 320 22.78 8.18 -5.11
CA ALA A 320 23.55 8.33 -3.85
C ALA A 320 22.65 8.21 -2.60
N SER A 321 21.40 8.65 -2.69
CA SER A 321 20.41 8.58 -1.62
C SER A 321 19.00 8.56 -2.23
N LEU A 322 18.10 7.79 -1.63
CA LEU A 322 16.67 7.78 -1.98
C LEU A 322 15.89 8.94 -1.33
N THR A 323 16.49 9.66 -0.40
CA THR A 323 15.88 10.81 0.27
C THR A 323 16.67 12.10 0.02
N PRO A 324 16.01 13.22 -0.31
CA PRO A 324 14.55 13.35 -0.53
C PRO A 324 14.10 12.71 -1.84
N ARG A 325 12.88 12.16 -1.87
CA ARG A 325 12.34 11.42 -3.03
C ARG A 325 11.96 12.31 -4.23
N ALA A 326 11.43 13.50 -3.98
CA ALA A 326 10.89 14.38 -5.03
C ALA A 326 11.86 14.64 -6.20
N PRO A 327 13.17 14.88 -6.00
CA PRO A 327 14.12 15.06 -7.09
C PRO A 327 14.27 13.84 -8.01
N ILE A 328 13.94 12.65 -7.53
CA ILE A 328 13.98 11.38 -8.28
C ILE A 328 12.62 11.12 -8.92
N VAL A 329 11.56 11.24 -8.13
CA VAL A 329 10.19 10.86 -8.53
C VAL A 329 9.65 11.81 -9.59
N ASP A 330 9.73 13.12 -9.41
CA ASP A 330 9.07 14.10 -10.26
C ASP A 330 9.59 14.08 -11.70
N PRO A 331 10.92 13.99 -11.97
CA PRO A 331 11.42 13.87 -13.34
C PRO A 331 10.96 12.59 -14.04
N LEU A 332 10.94 11.44 -13.34
CA LEU A 332 10.53 10.17 -13.92
C LEU A 332 9.02 10.15 -14.22
N VAL A 333 8.21 10.72 -13.33
CA VAL A 333 6.76 10.89 -13.58
C VAL A 333 6.52 11.83 -14.78
N THR A 334 7.31 12.89 -14.93
CA THR A 334 7.24 13.81 -16.08
C THR A 334 7.58 13.10 -17.40
N LEU A 335 8.45 12.09 -17.39
CA LEU A 335 8.73 11.22 -18.54
C LEU A 335 7.59 10.24 -18.85
N GLY A 336 6.53 10.21 -18.04
CA GLY A 336 5.37 9.35 -18.23
C GLY A 336 5.47 7.99 -17.51
N TYR A 337 6.49 7.79 -16.65
CA TYR A 337 6.52 6.61 -15.78
C TYR A 337 5.54 6.78 -14.63
N ARG A 338 4.84 5.71 -14.29
CA ARG A 338 4.03 5.61 -13.09
C ARG A 338 4.95 5.27 -11.93
N HIS A 339 4.98 6.09 -10.91
CA HIS A 339 5.58 5.74 -9.63
C HIS A 339 4.69 4.72 -8.93
N ALA A 340 5.25 3.57 -8.61
CA ALA A 340 4.62 2.55 -7.79
C ALA A 340 5.33 2.58 -6.43
N ILE A 341 4.60 3.00 -5.41
CA ILE A 341 5.10 2.92 -4.05
C ILE A 341 5.00 1.46 -3.64
N ASP A 342 6.15 0.80 -3.41
CA ASP A 342 6.17 -0.50 -2.77
C ASP A 342 6.29 -0.27 -1.25
N PRO A 343 5.22 -0.49 -0.49
CA PRO A 343 5.25 -0.26 0.95
C PRO A 343 5.95 -1.37 1.74
N ILE A 344 6.37 -2.44 1.05
CA ILE A 344 7.04 -3.60 1.64
C ILE A 344 8.54 -3.53 1.36
N GLU A 345 8.93 -3.27 0.11
CA GLU A 345 10.31 -3.12 -0.29
C GLU A 345 10.72 -1.64 -0.27
N THR A 346 11.24 -1.17 0.87
CA THR A 346 11.67 0.22 1.07
C THR A 346 13.08 0.51 0.55
N GLU A 347 13.82 -0.51 0.13
CA GLU A 347 15.21 -0.37 -0.36
C GLU A 347 15.30 0.18 -1.79
N HIS A 348 14.17 0.32 -2.49
CA HIS A 348 14.14 0.88 -3.85
C HIS A 348 12.81 1.58 -4.15
N GLU A 349 12.83 2.47 -5.16
CA GLU A 349 11.63 3.08 -5.74
C GLU A 349 11.28 2.39 -7.06
N LEU A 350 10.02 1.98 -7.22
CA LEU A 350 9.56 1.30 -8.42
C LEU A 350 8.78 2.25 -9.35
N PHE A 351 9.14 2.25 -10.63
CA PHE A 351 8.38 2.94 -11.67
C PHE A 351 8.06 1.99 -12.81
N SER A 352 6.94 2.23 -13.47
CA SER A 352 6.52 1.39 -14.59
C SER A 352 5.83 2.18 -15.70
N VAL A 353 5.90 1.66 -16.93
CA VAL A 353 5.13 2.11 -18.07
C VAL A 353 4.74 0.93 -18.96
N GLY A 354 3.67 1.09 -19.73
CA GLY A 354 3.27 0.09 -20.75
C GLY A 354 2.29 -0.95 -20.24
N TYR A 355 1.53 -0.65 -19.19
CA TYR A 355 0.45 -1.50 -18.73
C TYR A 355 -0.91 -1.20 -19.37
N GLU A 356 -0.96 -0.21 -20.28
CA GLU A 356 -2.14 0.03 -21.10
C GLU A 356 -2.30 -1.07 -22.18
N PRO A 357 -3.53 -1.41 -22.58
CA PRO A 357 -3.75 -2.33 -23.69
C PRO A 357 -3.00 -1.86 -24.95
N ASP A 358 -2.37 -2.80 -25.64
CA ASP A 358 -1.67 -2.57 -26.91
C ASP A 358 -0.45 -1.63 -26.86
N THR A 359 0.11 -1.38 -25.68
CA THR A 359 1.36 -0.62 -25.55
C THR A 359 2.55 -1.52 -25.84
N PRO A 360 3.34 -1.26 -26.89
CA PRO A 360 4.52 -2.07 -27.23
C PRO A 360 5.68 -1.86 -26.24
N ARG A 361 5.72 -0.72 -25.56
CA ARG A 361 6.74 -0.33 -24.61
C ARG A 361 6.36 -0.78 -23.20
N LYS A 362 7.07 -1.74 -22.63
CA LYS A 362 6.92 -2.19 -21.23
C LYS A 362 8.25 -2.03 -20.51
N VAL A 363 8.29 -1.19 -19.50
CA VAL A 363 9.51 -0.88 -18.74
C VAL A 363 9.20 -0.86 -17.25
N HIS A 364 10.09 -1.46 -16.46
CA HIS A 364 10.19 -1.28 -15.03
C HIS A 364 11.49 -0.54 -14.71
N ILE A 365 11.42 0.45 -13.84
CA ILE A 365 12.59 1.13 -13.31
C ILE A 365 12.64 0.89 -11.82
N HIS A 366 13.76 0.39 -11.35
CA HIS A 366 14.06 0.19 -9.94
C HIS A 366 15.15 1.18 -9.55
N VAL A 367 14.80 2.21 -8.76
CA VAL A 367 15.77 3.19 -8.27
C VAL A 367 16.20 2.76 -6.88
N CYS A 368 17.48 2.47 -6.69
CA CYS A 368 18.07 1.99 -5.45
C CYS A 368 19.27 2.82 -5.02
N GLN A 369 19.66 2.71 -3.77
CA GLN A 369 20.88 3.38 -3.28
C GLN A 369 22.12 2.60 -3.75
N VAL A 370 23.14 3.34 -4.18
CA VAL A 370 24.46 2.79 -4.55
C VAL A 370 25.03 1.99 -3.38
N GLY A 371 25.47 0.77 -3.67
CA GLY A 371 26.06 -0.14 -2.68
C GLY A 371 25.06 -0.82 -1.75
N SER A 372 23.75 -0.64 -1.98
CA SER A 372 22.71 -1.39 -1.26
C SER A 372 22.79 -2.88 -1.55
N GLU A 373 22.18 -3.70 -0.68
CA GLU A 373 22.06 -5.14 -0.92
C GLU A 373 21.21 -5.40 -2.15
N TRP A 374 20.13 -4.64 -2.34
CA TRP A 374 19.26 -4.70 -3.50
C TRP A 374 20.05 -4.52 -4.81
N GLU A 375 20.90 -3.47 -4.89
CA GLU A 375 21.75 -3.22 -6.06
C GLU A 375 22.66 -4.41 -6.35
N ARG A 376 23.38 -4.89 -5.34
CA ARG A 376 24.38 -5.97 -5.50
C ARG A 376 23.73 -7.28 -5.98
N ARG A 377 22.63 -7.67 -5.38
CA ARG A 377 21.92 -8.92 -5.69
C ARG A 377 21.45 -8.98 -7.15
N HIS A 378 20.83 -7.93 -7.63
CA HIS A 378 20.29 -7.89 -9.00
C HIS A 378 21.38 -7.86 -10.06
N LEU A 379 22.46 -7.14 -9.80
CA LEU A 379 23.63 -7.14 -10.69
C LEU A 379 24.35 -8.48 -10.69
N ALA A 380 24.59 -9.07 -9.52
CA ALA A 380 25.25 -10.37 -9.38
C ALA A 380 24.44 -11.48 -10.09
N PHE A 381 23.13 -11.53 -9.90
CA PHE A 381 22.25 -12.49 -10.57
C PHE A 381 22.30 -12.36 -12.10
N ARG A 382 22.19 -11.12 -12.61
CA ARG A 382 22.35 -10.84 -14.04
C ARG A 382 23.69 -11.33 -14.58
N ASP A 383 24.78 -10.94 -13.92
CA ASP A 383 26.14 -11.22 -14.37
C ASP A 383 26.47 -12.71 -14.27
N PHE A 384 25.91 -13.39 -13.27
CA PHE A 384 25.99 -14.86 -13.18
C PHE A 384 25.35 -15.52 -14.41
N LEU A 385 24.10 -15.18 -14.73
CA LEU A 385 23.41 -15.76 -15.87
C LEU A 385 24.06 -15.44 -17.23
N ARG A 386 24.71 -14.27 -17.36
CA ARG A 386 25.48 -13.91 -18.55
C ARG A 386 26.74 -14.75 -18.75
N ASN A 387 27.28 -15.32 -17.68
CA ASN A 387 28.51 -16.07 -17.67
C ASN A 387 28.30 -17.59 -17.54
N HIS A 388 27.03 -18.07 -17.40
CA HIS A 388 26.71 -19.48 -17.20
C HIS A 388 25.51 -19.87 -18.08
N ASP A 389 25.80 -20.26 -19.33
CA ASP A 389 24.77 -20.58 -20.33
C ASP A 389 23.83 -21.73 -19.90
N ASP A 390 24.33 -22.71 -19.16
CA ASP A 390 23.57 -23.84 -18.62
C ASP A 390 22.56 -23.35 -17.55
N ALA A 391 22.96 -22.47 -16.64
CA ALA A 391 22.06 -21.89 -15.65
C ALA A 391 21.02 -20.98 -16.32
N ALA A 392 21.41 -20.23 -17.34
CA ALA A 392 20.48 -19.42 -18.13
C ALA A 392 19.44 -20.28 -18.84
N ALA A 393 19.86 -21.42 -19.43
CA ALA A 393 18.95 -22.38 -20.09
C ALA A 393 17.99 -23.03 -19.07
N GLU A 394 18.49 -23.44 -17.91
CA GLU A 394 17.68 -23.99 -16.81
C GLU A 394 16.64 -22.98 -16.32
N TYR A 395 17.06 -21.74 -16.12
CA TYR A 395 16.15 -20.66 -15.72
C TYR A 395 15.10 -20.33 -16.78
N ALA A 396 15.45 -20.40 -18.07
CA ALA A 396 14.49 -20.24 -19.16
C ALA A 396 13.44 -21.36 -19.16
N ALA A 397 13.89 -22.61 -18.97
CA ALA A 397 12.99 -23.77 -18.89
C ALA A 397 12.06 -23.68 -17.68
N LEU A 398 12.59 -23.31 -16.51
CA LEU A 398 11.82 -23.06 -15.29
C LEU A 398 10.73 -22.01 -15.54
N LYS A 399 11.07 -20.85 -16.10
CA LYS A 399 10.12 -19.76 -16.37
C LYS A 399 9.00 -20.18 -17.31
N ARG A 400 9.30 -20.93 -18.39
CA ARG A 400 8.27 -21.43 -19.31
C ARG A 400 7.34 -22.42 -18.63
N ARG A 401 7.87 -23.35 -17.83
CA ARG A 401 7.07 -24.28 -17.05
C ARG A 401 6.14 -23.54 -16.10
N LEU A 402 6.68 -22.65 -15.29
CA LEU A 402 5.91 -21.87 -14.30
C LEU A 402 4.86 -20.97 -14.96
N ALA A 403 5.14 -20.40 -16.13
CA ALA A 403 4.15 -19.64 -16.89
C ALA A 403 2.98 -20.53 -17.37
N GLY A 404 3.24 -21.80 -17.67
CA GLY A 404 2.20 -22.77 -18.01
C GLY A 404 1.42 -23.29 -16.79
N GLU A 405 2.08 -23.42 -15.64
CA GLU A 405 1.48 -23.86 -14.37
C GLU A 405 0.65 -22.73 -13.71
N HIS A 406 1.10 -21.47 -13.83
CA HIS A 406 0.48 -20.29 -13.23
C HIS A 406 0.20 -19.17 -14.25
N PRO A 407 -0.59 -19.43 -15.31
CA PRO A 407 -0.67 -18.52 -16.48
C PRO A 407 -1.25 -17.15 -16.15
N ARG A 408 -1.98 -17.02 -15.03
CA ARG A 408 -2.65 -15.77 -14.60
C ARG A 408 -2.30 -15.37 -13.17
N ASP A 409 -1.51 -16.16 -12.45
CA ASP A 409 -1.04 -15.92 -11.10
C ASP A 409 0.42 -15.50 -11.12
N ILE A 410 0.65 -14.19 -11.20
CA ILE A 410 1.99 -13.61 -11.26
C ILE A 410 2.78 -13.86 -9.97
N GLN A 411 2.08 -13.89 -8.81
CA GLN A 411 2.73 -14.07 -7.52
C GLN A 411 3.21 -15.52 -7.36
N ALA A 412 2.35 -16.50 -7.60
CA ALA A 412 2.76 -17.91 -7.59
C ALA A 412 3.93 -18.17 -8.56
N TYR A 413 3.91 -17.50 -9.73
CA TYR A 413 5.04 -17.53 -10.66
C TYR A 413 6.30 -16.89 -10.06
N VAL A 414 6.19 -15.75 -9.35
CA VAL A 414 7.34 -15.07 -8.73
C VAL A 414 7.88 -15.91 -7.58
N ASP A 415 7.03 -16.41 -6.71
CA ASP A 415 7.40 -17.20 -5.53
C ASP A 415 8.12 -18.51 -5.96
N ALA A 416 7.55 -19.21 -6.95
CA ALA A 416 8.11 -20.47 -7.43
C ALA A 416 9.49 -20.34 -8.11
N LYS A 417 9.87 -19.15 -8.59
CA LYS A 417 11.24 -18.91 -9.12
C LYS A 417 12.23 -18.42 -8.05
N THR A 418 11.76 -18.01 -6.87
CA THR A 418 12.58 -17.42 -5.83
C THR A 418 13.64 -18.40 -5.32
N ASP A 419 13.31 -19.67 -5.18
CA ASP A 419 14.27 -20.70 -4.75
C ASP A 419 15.43 -20.85 -5.73
N PHE A 420 15.17 -20.78 -7.04
CA PHE A 420 16.22 -20.79 -8.05
C PHE A 420 17.12 -19.56 -7.93
N ILE A 421 16.54 -18.38 -7.78
CA ILE A 421 17.27 -17.13 -7.63
C ILE A 421 18.18 -17.20 -6.39
N ARG A 422 17.64 -17.60 -5.24
CA ARG A 422 18.38 -17.77 -3.98
C ARG A 422 19.52 -18.79 -4.10
N SER A 423 19.31 -19.87 -4.86
CA SER A 423 20.36 -20.87 -5.08
C SER A 423 21.57 -20.32 -5.84
N ILE A 424 21.36 -19.36 -6.72
CA ILE A 424 22.43 -18.65 -7.44
C ILE A 424 23.08 -17.60 -6.55
N GLU A 425 22.29 -16.80 -5.82
CA GLU A 425 22.80 -15.80 -4.88
C GLU A 425 23.71 -16.40 -3.79
N ALA A 426 23.42 -17.64 -3.38
CA ALA A 426 24.27 -18.37 -2.42
C ALA A 426 25.62 -18.86 -2.99
N GLN A 427 25.83 -18.77 -4.30
CA GLN A 427 27.07 -19.19 -4.97
C GLN A 427 28.03 -18.03 -5.27
N GLY A 428 27.61 -16.81 -5.13
CA GLY A 428 28.37 -15.57 -5.38
C GLY A 428 28.59 -14.75 -4.14
#